data_e4bc6edae86c53f27391ecd26d4868a9
#
_entry.id   e4bc6edae86c53f27391ecd26d4868a9
#
_cell.length_a   1.000
_cell.length_b   1.000
_cell.length_c   1.000
_cell.angle_alpha   90.00
_cell.angle_beta   90.00
_cell.angle_gamma   90.00
#
_symmetry.space_group_name_H-M   'P 1'
#
loop_
_entity.id
_entity.type
_entity.pdbx_description
1 polymer ?
#
loop_
_entity_poly.entity_id
_entity_poly.type
_entity_poly.pdbx_seq_one_letter_code
_entity_poly.pdbx_strand_id
1 'polypeptide(L)'
;MKKCFLTLLPVLMVLITVAQSDTTYPYKRFPTVPPFSLLQADSSLLTKAQLKKGPVIVMFFSPSCDHCQHQVKDMLKRMADFKNTQFVLATYQPFDEMVEFISTYELNKYPNIKVGRDQKFVLPPFYHIQSLPYLALYNKKGDLVNTWQGNVPVDTLLKALE
;
A
#
# COMPACT_ATOMS: atom_id res chain seq x y z
N MET A 1 33.69 57.48 47.26
CA MET A 1 32.86 56.25 47.41
C MET A 1 32.08 56.04 46.08
N LYS A 2 32.61 55.24 45.17
CA LYS A 2 31.98 54.97 43.85
C LYS A 2 31.18 53.66 43.98
N LYS A 3 29.85 53.77 43.87
CA LYS A 3 28.95 52.59 43.86
C LYS A 3 28.90 52.00 42.43
N CYS A 4 29.53 50.87 42.26
CA CYS A 4 29.34 50.06 41.04
C CYS A 4 27.94 49.36 41.04
N PHE A 5 27.08 49.82 40.18
CA PHE A 5 25.80 49.12 39.88
C PHE A 5 26.08 48.02 38.86
N LEU A 6 26.13 46.78 39.34
CA LEU A 6 26.26 45.60 38.48
C LEU A 6 24.86 45.23 38.01
N THR A 7 24.53 45.60 36.78
CA THR A 7 23.27 45.21 36.13
C THR A 7 23.38 43.75 35.66
N LEU A 8 22.68 42.87 36.36
CA LEU A 8 22.51 41.47 35.98
C LEU A 8 21.49 41.40 34.82
N LEU A 9 21.95 41.12 33.61
CA LEU A 9 21.11 40.93 32.43
C LEU A 9 20.63 39.48 32.44
N PRO A 10 19.31 39.15 32.55
CA PRO A 10 18.85 37.81 32.46
C PRO A 10 18.91 37.33 30.97
N VAL A 11 19.79 36.40 30.71
CA VAL A 11 19.82 35.70 29.42
C VAL A 11 18.56 34.83 29.31
N LEU A 12 17.58 35.30 28.55
CA LEU A 12 16.39 34.56 28.20
C LEU A 12 16.78 33.48 27.19
N MET A 13 17.02 32.25 27.68
CA MET A 13 17.33 31.10 26.86
C MET A 13 16.02 30.62 26.19
N VAL A 14 15.76 31.07 24.96
CA VAL A 14 14.64 30.61 24.14
C VAL A 14 14.95 29.18 23.71
N LEU A 15 14.32 28.21 24.38
CA LEU A 15 14.30 26.79 23.93
C LEU A 15 13.48 26.72 22.66
N ILE A 16 14.17 26.77 21.52
CA ILE A 16 13.55 26.44 20.22
C ILE A 16 13.33 24.92 20.21
N THR A 17 12.14 24.50 20.58
CA THR A 17 11.69 23.12 20.33
C THR A 17 11.52 22.97 18.83
N VAL A 18 12.53 22.41 18.15
CA VAL A 18 12.40 21.97 16.78
C VAL A 18 11.42 20.80 16.82
N ALA A 19 10.17 21.04 16.44
CA ALA A 19 9.22 19.99 16.16
C ALA A 19 9.79 19.19 14.98
N GLN A 20 10.44 18.07 15.28
CA GLN A 20 10.84 17.11 14.25
C GLN A 20 9.54 16.59 13.63
N SER A 21 9.19 17.09 12.44
CA SER A 21 8.14 16.49 11.65
C SER A 21 8.59 15.04 11.37
N ASP A 22 7.87 14.09 11.95
CA ASP A 22 8.09 12.68 11.68
C ASP A 22 7.86 12.44 10.18
N THR A 23 8.94 12.42 9.38
CA THR A 23 8.92 12.24 7.92
C THR A 23 8.71 10.78 7.53
N THR A 24 8.45 9.91 8.50
CA THR A 24 8.19 8.49 8.24
C THR A 24 6.88 8.34 7.48
N TYR A 25 6.93 7.67 6.33
CA TYR A 25 5.76 7.44 5.49
C TYR A 25 4.63 6.73 6.25
N PRO A 26 3.35 7.02 5.94
CA PRO A 26 2.21 6.47 6.67
C PRO A 26 2.24 4.95 6.83
N TYR A 27 2.62 4.20 5.80
CA TYR A 27 2.70 2.72 5.88
C TYR A 27 3.76 2.20 6.85
N LYS A 28 4.80 2.99 7.15
CA LYS A 28 5.83 2.64 8.15
C LYS A 28 5.37 2.96 9.57
N ARG A 29 4.59 4.04 9.74
CA ARG A 29 4.01 4.43 11.04
C ARG A 29 2.84 3.52 11.43
N PHE A 30 2.09 3.06 10.44
CA PHE A 30 0.92 2.19 10.59
C PHE A 30 1.13 0.93 9.74
N PRO A 31 1.99 -0.01 10.19
CA PRO A 31 2.40 -1.16 9.40
C PRO A 31 1.32 -2.25 9.36
N THR A 32 0.09 -1.87 9.09
CA THR A 32 -1.05 -2.77 8.93
C THR A 32 -1.79 -2.45 7.64
N VAL A 33 -2.62 -3.38 7.17
CA VAL A 33 -3.47 -3.13 6.00
C VAL A 33 -4.22 -1.79 6.19
N PRO A 34 -4.05 -0.80 5.29
CA PRO A 34 -4.70 0.50 5.44
C PRO A 34 -6.22 0.40 5.33
N PRO A 35 -6.95 1.36 5.90
CA PRO A 35 -8.36 1.50 5.61
C PRO A 35 -8.51 1.97 4.16
N PHE A 36 -9.04 1.12 3.30
CA PHE A 36 -9.39 1.46 1.92
C PHE A 36 -10.88 1.26 1.66
N SER A 37 -11.36 1.90 0.61
CA SER A 37 -12.70 1.69 0.06
C SER A 37 -12.57 1.74 -1.46
N LEU A 38 -12.57 0.56 -2.08
CA LEU A 38 -12.33 0.40 -3.52
C LEU A 38 -13.65 0.05 -4.21
N LEU A 39 -13.99 0.79 -5.27
CA LEU A 39 -15.15 0.50 -6.12
C LEU A 39 -14.87 -0.71 -6.99
N GLN A 40 -15.63 -1.80 -6.83
CA GLN A 40 -15.52 -3.01 -7.63
C GLN A 40 -16.33 -2.91 -8.94
N ALA A 41 -16.12 -3.86 -9.87
CA ALA A 41 -16.80 -3.88 -11.16
C ALA A 41 -18.33 -4.05 -11.06
N ASP A 42 -18.82 -4.66 -10.00
CA ASP A 42 -20.26 -4.80 -9.70
C ASP A 42 -20.85 -3.60 -8.93
N SER A 43 -20.11 -2.50 -8.86
CA SER A 43 -20.47 -1.29 -8.12
C SER A 43 -20.52 -1.45 -6.60
N SER A 44 -20.15 -2.58 -6.06
CA SER A 44 -19.96 -2.75 -4.61
C SER A 44 -18.66 -2.11 -4.13
N LEU A 45 -18.55 -1.88 -2.82
CA LEU A 45 -17.34 -1.35 -2.21
C LEU A 45 -16.58 -2.46 -1.48
N LEU A 46 -15.35 -2.70 -1.88
CA LEU A 46 -14.41 -3.52 -1.13
C LEU A 46 -13.73 -2.69 -0.05
N THR A 47 -13.82 -3.13 1.18
CA THR A 47 -13.15 -2.50 2.33
C THR A 47 -12.25 -3.50 3.05
N LYS A 48 -11.35 -3.01 3.90
CA LYS A 48 -10.52 -3.85 4.77
C LYS A 48 -11.35 -4.85 5.60
N ALA A 49 -12.53 -4.46 6.06
CA ALA A 49 -13.39 -5.30 6.90
C ALA A 49 -13.92 -6.56 6.18
N GLN A 50 -13.89 -6.58 4.85
CA GLN A 50 -14.33 -7.72 4.04
C GLN A 50 -13.20 -8.70 3.72
N LEU A 51 -11.97 -8.40 4.12
CA LEU A 51 -10.86 -9.33 3.99
C LEU A 51 -11.03 -10.50 4.96
N LYS A 52 -10.80 -11.71 4.45
CA LYS A 52 -10.80 -12.92 5.27
C LYS A 52 -9.53 -12.98 6.11
N LYS A 53 -9.52 -13.81 7.16
CA LYS A 53 -8.28 -14.12 7.89
C LYS A 53 -7.29 -14.82 6.95
N GLY A 54 -6.04 -14.36 6.97
CA GLY A 54 -4.98 -14.89 6.12
C GLY A 54 -4.04 -13.80 5.59
N PRO A 55 -2.94 -14.18 4.92
CA PRO A 55 -2.05 -13.24 4.28
C PRO A 55 -2.76 -12.44 3.18
N VAL A 56 -2.34 -11.19 2.99
CA VAL A 56 -2.88 -10.29 1.97
C VAL A 56 -1.74 -9.68 1.16
N ILE A 57 -1.85 -9.73 -0.15
CA ILE A 57 -1.01 -8.94 -1.05
C ILE A 57 -1.87 -7.83 -1.63
N VAL A 58 -1.51 -6.58 -1.31
CA VAL A 58 -2.08 -5.41 -1.96
C VAL A 58 -1.17 -5.04 -3.11
N MET A 59 -1.69 -5.00 -4.33
CA MET A 59 -0.98 -4.54 -5.52
C MET A 59 -1.66 -3.29 -6.07
N PHE A 60 -0.91 -2.19 -6.15
CA PHE A 60 -1.37 -0.98 -6.83
C PHE A 60 -0.81 -0.96 -8.26
N PHE A 61 -1.67 -0.75 -9.25
CA PHE A 61 -1.34 -0.93 -10.66
C PHE A 61 -2.00 0.09 -11.59
N SER A 62 -1.54 0.14 -12.82
CA SER A 62 -2.27 0.73 -13.94
C SER A 62 -2.55 -0.35 -14.99
N PRO A 63 -3.77 -0.42 -15.56
CA PRO A 63 -4.11 -1.37 -16.63
C PRO A 63 -3.19 -1.31 -17.85
N SER A 64 -2.76 -0.11 -18.22
CA SER A 64 -1.88 0.15 -19.36
C SER A 64 -0.38 -0.02 -19.09
N CYS A 65 -0.01 -0.39 -17.85
CA CYS A 65 1.39 -0.56 -17.46
C CYS A 65 1.88 -1.98 -17.79
N ASP A 66 2.83 -2.12 -18.72
CA ASP A 66 3.39 -3.42 -19.13
C ASP A 66 3.97 -4.22 -17.97
N HIS A 67 4.69 -3.57 -17.05
CA HIS A 67 5.23 -4.23 -15.86
C HIS A 67 4.12 -4.78 -14.96
N CYS A 68 3.01 -4.05 -14.82
CA CYS A 68 1.85 -4.51 -14.04
C CYS A 68 1.20 -5.72 -14.69
N GLN A 69 1.05 -5.69 -16.01
CA GLN A 69 0.52 -6.81 -16.80
C GLN A 69 1.39 -8.06 -16.66
N HIS A 70 2.71 -7.92 -16.73
CA HIS A 70 3.65 -9.01 -16.50
C HIS A 70 3.53 -9.57 -15.08
N GLN A 71 3.49 -8.71 -14.07
CA GLN A 71 3.35 -9.14 -12.67
C GLN A 71 2.09 -9.97 -12.46
N VAL A 72 0.96 -9.51 -13.00
CA VAL A 72 -0.31 -10.25 -12.91
C VAL A 72 -0.21 -11.60 -13.62
N LYS A 73 0.31 -11.65 -14.86
CA LYS A 73 0.48 -12.91 -15.62
C LYS A 73 1.33 -13.92 -14.83
N ASP A 74 2.42 -13.47 -14.22
CA ASP A 74 3.32 -14.36 -13.48
C ASP A 74 2.68 -14.89 -12.19
N MET A 75 1.94 -14.03 -11.46
CA MET A 75 1.17 -14.47 -10.31
C MET A 75 0.08 -15.47 -10.69
N LEU A 76 -0.63 -15.24 -11.81
CA LEU A 76 -1.70 -16.15 -12.28
C LEU A 76 -1.18 -17.53 -12.65
N LYS A 77 0.01 -17.64 -13.30
CA LYS A 77 0.66 -18.92 -13.62
C LYS A 77 0.93 -19.78 -12.37
N ARG A 78 1.13 -19.11 -11.23
CA ARG A 78 1.49 -19.75 -9.96
C ARG A 78 0.39 -19.60 -8.89
N MET A 79 -0.85 -19.28 -9.31
CA MET A 79 -1.94 -18.98 -8.35
C MET A 79 -2.24 -20.14 -7.39
N ALA A 80 -2.01 -21.38 -7.82
CA ALA A 80 -2.15 -22.55 -6.97
C ALA A 80 -1.22 -22.56 -5.74
N ASP A 81 -0.08 -21.87 -5.81
CA ASP A 81 0.87 -21.79 -4.71
C ASP A 81 0.43 -20.77 -3.64
N PHE A 82 -0.46 -19.84 -4.01
CA PHE A 82 -1.01 -18.80 -3.13
C PHE A 82 -2.34 -19.21 -2.45
N LYS A 83 -2.52 -20.48 -2.11
CA LYS A 83 -3.79 -21.08 -1.67
C LYS A 83 -4.56 -20.31 -0.59
N ASN A 84 -3.85 -19.72 0.37
CA ASN A 84 -4.45 -19.03 1.51
C ASN A 84 -4.24 -17.51 1.46
N THR A 85 -3.68 -17.00 0.36
CA THR A 85 -3.34 -15.59 0.20
C THR A 85 -4.45 -14.87 -0.56
N GLN A 86 -4.87 -13.74 -0.05
CA GLN A 86 -5.81 -12.85 -0.72
C GLN A 86 -5.05 -11.78 -1.49
N PHE A 87 -5.53 -11.44 -2.67
CA PHE A 87 -5.00 -10.38 -3.49
C PHE A 87 -6.02 -9.24 -3.58
N VAL A 88 -5.56 -8.02 -3.28
CA VAL A 88 -6.30 -6.79 -3.48
C VAL A 88 -5.57 -5.99 -4.54
N LEU A 89 -6.07 -6.00 -5.76
CA LEU A 89 -5.53 -5.24 -6.87
C LEU A 89 -6.27 -3.90 -6.93
N ALA A 90 -5.55 -2.81 -6.73
CA ALA A 90 -6.11 -1.47 -6.67
C ALA A 90 -5.55 -0.59 -7.79
N THR A 91 -6.42 0.19 -8.43
CA THR A 91 -6.04 1.19 -9.42
C THR A 91 -6.82 2.48 -9.21
N TYR A 92 -6.30 3.62 -9.66
CA TYR A 92 -7.07 4.87 -9.72
C TYR A 92 -7.52 5.22 -11.15
N GLN A 93 -7.09 4.41 -12.12
CA GLN A 93 -7.41 4.62 -13.53
C GLN A 93 -8.93 4.58 -13.79
N PRO A 94 -9.40 5.01 -14.98
CA PRO A 94 -10.81 4.95 -15.36
C PRO A 94 -11.44 3.59 -15.07
N PHE A 95 -12.73 3.62 -14.73
CA PHE A 95 -13.46 2.42 -14.33
C PHE A 95 -13.54 1.37 -15.44
N ASP A 96 -13.77 1.83 -16.67
CA ASP A 96 -13.81 1.00 -17.88
C ASP A 96 -12.49 0.30 -18.16
N GLU A 97 -11.35 0.99 -18.02
CA GLU A 97 -10.03 0.37 -18.15
C GLU A 97 -9.80 -0.72 -17.10
N MET A 98 -10.26 -0.50 -15.86
CA MET A 98 -10.18 -1.52 -14.80
C MET A 98 -11.04 -2.74 -15.15
N VAL A 99 -12.26 -2.54 -15.65
CA VAL A 99 -13.18 -3.62 -16.05
C VAL A 99 -12.60 -4.41 -17.22
N GLU A 100 -12.03 -3.72 -18.21
CA GLU A 100 -11.35 -4.37 -19.35
C GLU A 100 -10.17 -5.22 -18.87
N PHE A 101 -9.36 -4.69 -17.94
CA PHE A 101 -8.24 -5.43 -17.35
C PHE A 101 -8.71 -6.71 -16.64
N ILE A 102 -9.79 -6.63 -15.85
CA ILE A 102 -10.38 -7.80 -15.17
C ILE A 102 -10.79 -8.87 -16.20
N SER A 103 -11.42 -8.44 -17.28
CA SER A 103 -11.87 -9.32 -18.36
C SER A 103 -10.69 -9.95 -19.11
N THR A 104 -9.72 -9.13 -19.50
CA THR A 104 -8.53 -9.56 -20.28
C THR A 104 -7.71 -10.63 -19.56
N TYR A 105 -7.56 -10.49 -18.23
CA TYR A 105 -6.81 -11.44 -17.40
C TYR A 105 -7.70 -12.47 -16.71
N GLU A 106 -8.99 -12.48 -17.01
CA GLU A 106 -9.99 -13.42 -16.46
C GLU A 106 -9.95 -13.49 -14.91
N LEU A 107 -9.71 -12.33 -14.25
CA LEU A 107 -9.46 -12.28 -12.81
C LEU A 107 -10.64 -12.77 -11.97
N ASN A 108 -11.85 -12.73 -12.53
CA ASN A 108 -13.07 -13.25 -11.88
C ASN A 108 -13.04 -14.79 -11.67
N LYS A 109 -12.17 -15.52 -12.37
CA LYS A 109 -11.99 -16.97 -12.15
C LYS A 109 -11.27 -17.29 -10.83
N TYR A 110 -10.65 -16.30 -10.20
CA TYR A 110 -9.83 -16.46 -9.00
C TYR A 110 -10.55 -15.85 -7.78
N PRO A 111 -11.18 -16.67 -6.92
CA PRO A 111 -12.00 -16.17 -5.80
C PRO A 111 -11.18 -15.42 -4.72
N ASN A 112 -9.86 -15.63 -4.70
CA ASN A 112 -8.93 -14.95 -3.80
C ASN A 112 -8.38 -13.64 -4.38
N ILE A 113 -8.74 -13.25 -5.60
CA ILE A 113 -8.42 -11.96 -6.20
C ILE A 113 -9.62 -11.03 -6.10
N LYS A 114 -9.41 -9.82 -5.59
CA LYS A 114 -10.37 -8.72 -5.60
C LYS A 114 -9.73 -7.54 -6.29
N VAL A 115 -10.47 -6.94 -7.22
CA VAL A 115 -10.01 -5.76 -7.97
C VAL A 115 -10.94 -4.60 -7.69
N GLY A 116 -10.38 -3.40 -7.48
CA GLY A 116 -11.22 -2.23 -7.29
C GLY A 116 -10.49 -0.91 -7.54
N ARG A 117 -11.29 0.11 -7.81
CA ARG A 117 -10.82 1.46 -8.08
C ARG A 117 -10.71 2.27 -6.79
N ASP A 118 -9.55 2.79 -6.51
CA ASP A 118 -9.29 3.75 -5.43
C ASP A 118 -9.74 5.16 -5.86
N GLN A 119 -11.05 5.41 -5.77
CA GLN A 119 -11.66 6.66 -6.21
C GLN A 119 -11.16 7.89 -5.43
N LYS A 120 -10.72 7.69 -4.19
CA LYS A 120 -10.26 8.77 -3.29
C LYS A 120 -8.76 8.94 -3.30
N PHE A 121 -8.04 8.17 -4.12
CA PHE A 121 -6.58 8.22 -4.22
C PHE A 121 -5.87 8.08 -2.84
N VAL A 122 -6.35 7.13 -2.02
CA VAL A 122 -5.87 6.93 -0.65
C VAL A 122 -4.56 6.14 -0.61
N LEU A 123 -4.46 5.09 -1.43
CA LEU A 123 -3.35 4.15 -1.37
C LEU A 123 -2.01 4.72 -1.85
N PRO A 124 -1.92 5.51 -2.94
CA PRO A 124 -0.65 6.03 -3.41
C PRO A 124 0.09 6.91 -2.39
N PRO A 125 -0.53 7.90 -1.73
CA PRO A 125 0.16 8.69 -0.70
C PRO A 125 0.41 7.87 0.58
N PHE A 126 -0.47 6.92 0.93
CA PHE A 126 -0.25 6.05 2.09
C PHE A 126 1.03 5.24 1.95
N TYR A 127 1.25 4.61 0.80
CA TYR A 127 2.41 3.77 0.52
C TYR A 127 3.61 4.55 -0.03
N HIS A 128 3.46 5.82 -0.35
CA HIS A 128 4.48 6.60 -1.06
C HIS A 128 4.90 5.93 -2.36
N ILE A 129 3.92 5.59 -3.20
CA ILE A 129 4.14 4.88 -4.47
C ILE A 129 4.85 5.80 -5.46
N GLN A 130 6.01 5.38 -5.96
CA GLN A 130 6.80 6.10 -6.97
C GLN A 130 6.87 5.36 -8.31
N SER A 131 6.73 4.03 -8.29
CA SER A 131 6.72 3.21 -9.50
C SER A 131 5.74 2.05 -9.39
N LEU A 132 5.28 1.57 -10.55
CA LEU A 132 4.31 0.49 -10.67
C LEU A 132 4.93 -0.76 -11.32
N PRO A 133 4.41 -1.95 -10.99
CA PRO A 133 3.45 -2.21 -9.91
C PRO A 133 4.06 -1.92 -8.54
N TYR A 134 3.22 -1.56 -7.57
CA TYR A 134 3.61 -1.52 -6.16
C TYR A 134 2.95 -2.68 -5.44
N LEU A 135 3.71 -3.43 -4.65
CA LEU A 135 3.19 -4.55 -3.87
C LEU A 135 3.48 -4.33 -2.39
N ALA A 136 2.48 -4.63 -1.55
CA ALA A 136 2.62 -4.69 -0.09
C ALA A 136 2.10 -6.04 0.39
N LEU A 137 2.95 -6.78 1.11
CA LEU A 137 2.62 -8.08 1.68
C LEU A 137 2.33 -7.94 3.18
N TYR A 138 1.21 -8.49 3.59
CA TYR A 138 0.77 -8.58 4.98
C TYR A 138 0.65 -10.03 5.43
N ASN A 139 1.11 -10.32 6.63
CA ASN A 139 0.97 -11.63 7.24
C ASN A 139 -0.49 -11.93 7.65
N LYS A 140 -0.74 -13.14 8.15
CA LYS A 140 -2.07 -13.56 8.62
C LYS A 140 -2.61 -12.78 9.82
N LYS A 141 -1.77 -11.99 10.50
CA LYS A 141 -2.18 -11.06 11.58
C LYS A 141 -2.56 -9.68 11.03
N GLY A 142 -2.24 -9.41 9.75
CA GLY A 142 -2.45 -8.11 9.12
C GLY A 142 -1.28 -7.15 9.29
N ASP A 143 -0.12 -7.62 9.79
CA ASP A 143 1.09 -6.81 9.91
C ASP A 143 1.84 -6.79 8.59
N LEU A 144 2.41 -5.64 8.25
CA LEU A 144 3.22 -5.46 7.05
C LEU A 144 4.52 -6.27 7.15
N VAL A 145 4.74 -7.14 6.18
CA VAL A 145 5.96 -7.95 6.06
C VAL A 145 6.99 -7.24 5.20
N ASN A 146 6.58 -6.82 4.00
CA ASN A 146 7.46 -6.15 3.05
C ASN A 146 6.69 -5.35 2.00
N THR A 147 7.41 -4.46 1.30
CA THR A 147 6.90 -3.71 0.15
C THR A 147 7.91 -3.74 -0.99
N TRP A 148 7.42 -3.70 -2.22
CA TRP A 148 8.24 -3.65 -3.42
C TRP A 148 7.66 -2.65 -4.42
N GLN A 149 8.54 -2.05 -5.21
CA GLN A 149 8.20 -1.20 -6.36
C GLN A 149 8.81 -1.80 -7.62
N GLY A 150 8.01 -1.93 -8.68
CA GLY A 150 8.36 -2.68 -9.88
C GLY A 150 8.03 -4.17 -9.76
N ASN A 151 8.43 -4.95 -10.77
CA ASN A 151 8.17 -6.38 -10.81
C ASN A 151 8.92 -7.14 -9.71
N VAL A 152 8.24 -8.12 -9.14
CA VAL A 152 8.75 -9.00 -8.09
C VAL A 152 8.65 -10.45 -8.56
N PRO A 153 9.74 -11.23 -8.56
CA PRO A 153 9.66 -12.66 -8.86
C PRO A 153 8.67 -13.35 -7.90
N VAL A 154 7.85 -14.24 -8.45
CA VAL A 154 6.83 -14.95 -7.66
C VAL A 154 7.43 -15.74 -6.51
N ASP A 155 8.61 -16.36 -6.72
CA ASP A 155 9.31 -17.07 -5.65
C ASP A 155 9.71 -16.16 -4.48
N THR A 156 10.01 -14.88 -4.75
CA THR A 156 10.25 -13.89 -3.70
C THR A 156 9.01 -13.63 -2.87
N LEU A 157 7.83 -13.51 -3.52
CA LEU A 157 6.56 -13.34 -2.83
C LEU A 157 6.21 -14.58 -2.00
N LEU A 158 6.38 -15.78 -2.57
CA LEU A 158 6.09 -17.05 -1.87
C LEU A 158 6.99 -17.23 -0.64
N LYS A 159 8.31 -16.98 -0.79
CA LYS A 159 9.25 -17.03 0.32
C LYS A 159 8.92 -16.05 1.45
N ALA A 160 8.40 -14.88 1.12
CA ALA A 160 8.02 -13.88 2.12
C ALA A 160 6.70 -14.20 2.83
N LEU A 161 5.93 -15.21 2.35
CA LEU A 161 4.71 -15.73 2.97
C LEU A 161 4.96 -16.84 4.00
N GLU A 162 6.17 -17.44 4.01
CA GLU A 162 6.61 -18.45 4.98
C GLU A 162 6.85 -17.84 6.37
#